data_c435583d4c6f520f28b738d2d6a2e15d
#
_entry.id   c435583d4c6f520f28b738d2d6a2e15d
#
_cell.length_a   1.000
_cell.length_b   1.000
_cell.length_c   1.000
_cell.angle_alpha   90.00
_cell.angle_beta   90.00
_cell.angle_gamma   90.00
#
_symmetry.space_group_name_H-M   'P 1'
#
loop_
_entity.id
_entity.type
_entity.pdbx_description
1 polymer ?
#
loop_
_entity_poly.entity_id
_entity_poly.type
_entity_poly.pdbx_seq_one_letter_code
_entity_poly.pdbx_strand_id
1 'polypeptide(L)'
;YVAFIIGLTCIAGGLTYWFMESYAEKNYELGEASETDKFVFSDLFKFEKSFWYIVILCVTFYSAIFPFRTFAIKFYMQAHGASREFAGQLNSALIFASMIATPLFGLLADKIGKRASMMMFGSILILPVYLMLVYSGISLYFPIILMGIAFSLIPAIMWPSVAYLVKQNRLGTAYSIMSLIQQLGVFAFNYLLGWSNDISGASAENPGGYAMGMWILSILGIIGFIFAYLLRKEENGPNDHGLEKGMKRE
;
A
#
# COMPACT_ATOMS: atom_id res chain seq x y z
N TYR A 1 0.30 -20.84 21.25
CA TYR A 1 -0.98 -21.50 20.88
C TYR A 1 -1.64 -20.81 19.68
N VAL A 2 -1.78 -19.47 19.64
CA VAL A 2 -2.43 -18.75 18.53
C VAL A 2 -1.73 -19.00 17.19
N ALA A 3 -0.39 -18.89 17.14
CA ALA A 3 0.40 -19.16 15.92
C ALA A 3 0.22 -20.60 15.43
N PHE A 4 0.10 -21.56 16.35
CA PHE A 4 -0.13 -22.97 16.03
C PHE A 4 -1.52 -23.20 15.42
N ILE A 5 -2.56 -22.58 15.99
CA ILE A 5 -3.93 -22.62 15.45
C ILE A 5 -3.98 -22.02 14.06
N ILE A 6 -3.36 -20.83 13.85
CA ILE A 6 -3.27 -20.19 12.53
C ILE A 6 -2.55 -21.13 11.54
N GLY A 7 -1.44 -21.74 11.94
CA GLY A 7 -0.70 -22.68 11.10
C GLY A 7 -1.55 -23.88 10.67
N LEU A 8 -2.29 -24.47 11.61
CA LEU A 8 -3.21 -25.57 11.31
C LEU A 8 -4.34 -25.15 10.36
N THR A 9 -4.89 -23.94 10.56
CA THR A 9 -5.94 -23.41 9.68
C THR A 9 -5.43 -23.18 8.26
N CYS A 10 -4.20 -22.68 8.11
CA CYS A 10 -3.55 -22.51 6.79
C CYS A 10 -3.33 -23.87 6.10
N ILE A 11 -2.84 -24.88 6.84
CA ILE A 11 -2.65 -26.22 6.29
C ILE A 11 -3.99 -26.83 5.87
N ALA A 12 -5.02 -26.74 6.72
CA ALA A 12 -6.36 -27.24 6.40
C ALA A 12 -6.92 -26.54 5.16
N GLY A 13 -6.79 -25.22 5.05
CA GLY A 13 -7.19 -24.45 3.88
C GLY A 13 -6.45 -24.88 2.61
N GLY A 14 -5.14 -25.07 2.69
CA GLY A 14 -4.32 -25.58 1.57
C GLY A 14 -4.72 -26.97 1.12
N LEU A 15 -4.96 -27.89 2.05
CA LEU A 15 -5.44 -29.24 1.74
C LEU A 15 -6.85 -29.24 1.11
N THR A 16 -7.74 -28.39 1.63
CA THR A 16 -9.09 -28.23 1.06
C THR A 16 -9.02 -27.70 -0.38
N TYR A 17 -8.20 -26.68 -0.61
CA TYR A 17 -7.98 -26.11 -1.95
C TYR A 17 -7.43 -27.20 -2.91
N TRP A 18 -6.38 -27.89 -2.52
CA TRP A 18 -5.78 -28.95 -3.31
C TRP A 18 -6.79 -30.07 -3.65
N PHE A 19 -7.61 -30.47 -2.67
CA PHE A 19 -8.65 -31.49 -2.89
C PHE A 19 -9.72 -31.00 -3.89
N MET A 20 -10.19 -29.75 -3.73
CA MET A 20 -11.18 -29.15 -4.62
C MET A 20 -10.65 -28.99 -6.04
N GLU A 21 -9.40 -28.55 -6.19
CA GLU A 21 -8.76 -28.39 -7.50
C GLU A 21 -8.57 -29.77 -8.18
N SER A 22 -8.04 -30.76 -7.47
CA SER A 22 -7.91 -32.12 -7.98
C SER A 22 -9.26 -32.76 -8.35
N TYR A 23 -10.33 -32.42 -7.62
CA TYR A 23 -11.68 -32.84 -7.95
C TYR A 23 -12.19 -32.13 -9.22
N ALA A 24 -11.94 -30.83 -9.33
CA ALA A 24 -12.34 -30.03 -10.49
C ALA A 24 -11.62 -30.51 -11.76
N GLU A 25 -10.32 -30.74 -11.71
CA GLU A 25 -9.52 -31.27 -12.83
C GLU A 25 -10.05 -32.63 -13.36
N LYS A 26 -10.57 -33.47 -12.46
CA LYS A 26 -11.11 -34.79 -12.84
C LYS A 26 -12.51 -34.80 -13.40
N ASN A 27 -13.33 -33.80 -13.00
CA ASN A 27 -14.77 -33.83 -13.28
C ASN A 27 -15.22 -32.70 -14.24
N TYR A 28 -14.37 -31.72 -14.51
CA TYR A 28 -14.67 -30.60 -15.40
C TYR A 28 -13.55 -30.46 -16.42
N GLU A 29 -13.92 -30.12 -17.66
CA GLU A 29 -12.96 -29.63 -18.65
C GLU A 29 -12.53 -28.22 -18.24
N LEU A 30 -11.45 -28.14 -17.48
CA LEU A 30 -10.79 -26.86 -17.19
C LEU A 30 -10.15 -26.41 -18.50
N GLY A 31 -10.58 -25.27 -19.02
CA GLY A 31 -9.98 -24.67 -20.20
C GLY A 31 -8.46 -24.51 -20.02
N GLU A 32 -7.70 -24.53 -21.11
CA GLU A 32 -6.27 -24.28 -21.08
C GLU A 32 -6.00 -22.93 -20.35
N ALA A 33 -4.97 -22.92 -19.50
CA ALA A 33 -4.52 -21.71 -18.82
C ALA A 33 -4.40 -20.57 -19.84
N SER A 34 -5.14 -19.50 -19.66
CA SER A 34 -5.15 -18.41 -20.63
C SER A 34 -3.74 -17.83 -20.78
N GLU A 35 -3.40 -17.33 -21.97
CA GLU A 35 -2.10 -16.65 -22.19
C GLU A 35 -1.84 -15.49 -21.21
N THR A 36 -2.88 -15.05 -20.49
CA THR A 36 -2.82 -14.01 -19.46
C THR A 36 -2.02 -14.41 -18.22
N ASP A 37 -1.83 -15.71 -17.97
CA ASP A 37 -1.18 -16.22 -16.75
C ASP A 37 0.33 -16.38 -16.88
N LYS A 38 0.88 -16.17 -18.08
CA LYS A 38 2.31 -16.28 -18.33
C LYS A 38 3.02 -14.95 -18.08
N PHE A 39 4.01 -14.97 -17.20
CA PHE A 39 4.90 -13.83 -17.01
C PHE A 39 5.84 -13.70 -18.22
N VAL A 40 5.79 -12.55 -18.91
CA VAL A 40 6.60 -12.29 -20.11
C VAL A 40 7.51 -11.08 -19.87
N PHE A 41 8.82 -11.32 -19.71
CA PHE A 41 9.81 -10.26 -19.48
C PHE A 41 9.81 -9.17 -20.56
N SER A 42 9.58 -9.53 -21.83
CA SER A 42 9.55 -8.56 -22.93
C SER A 42 8.41 -7.54 -22.80
N ASP A 43 7.38 -7.83 -22.02
CA ASP A 43 6.24 -6.93 -21.84
C ASP A 43 6.56 -5.78 -20.87
N LEU A 44 7.62 -5.88 -20.07
CA LEU A 44 8.13 -4.78 -19.23
C LEU A 44 8.29 -3.47 -19.99
N PHE A 45 8.83 -3.54 -21.19
CA PHE A 45 9.12 -2.36 -22.03
C PHE A 45 7.92 -1.88 -22.87
N LYS A 46 6.78 -2.59 -22.77
CA LYS A 46 5.56 -2.27 -23.53
C LYS A 46 4.51 -1.55 -22.70
N PHE A 47 4.75 -1.37 -21.39
CA PHE A 47 3.84 -0.63 -20.52
C PHE A 47 3.95 0.87 -20.73
N GLU A 48 2.80 1.53 -20.72
CA GLU A 48 2.70 2.97 -20.88
C GLU A 48 3.14 3.74 -19.62
N LYS A 49 3.34 5.05 -19.74
CA LYS A 49 3.82 5.91 -18.64
C LYS A 49 2.89 5.87 -17.43
N SER A 50 1.57 5.86 -17.66
CA SER A 50 0.56 5.80 -16.60
C SER A 50 0.74 4.58 -15.69
N PHE A 51 1.08 3.42 -16.25
CA PHE A 51 1.41 2.22 -15.47
C PHE A 51 2.62 2.44 -14.54
N TRP A 52 3.70 3.02 -15.08
CA TRP A 52 4.90 3.28 -14.27
C TRP A 52 4.66 4.31 -13.17
N TYR A 53 3.80 5.29 -13.42
CA TYR A 53 3.39 6.24 -12.37
C TYR A 53 2.64 5.53 -11.22
N ILE A 54 1.75 4.58 -11.52
CA ILE A 54 1.09 3.76 -10.49
C ILE A 54 2.09 2.85 -9.77
N VAL A 55 3.05 2.25 -10.45
CA VAL A 55 4.12 1.44 -9.82
C VAL A 55 4.90 2.27 -8.81
N ILE A 56 5.32 3.48 -9.17
CA ILE A 56 6.06 4.37 -8.26
C ILE A 56 5.16 4.80 -7.09
N LEU A 57 3.91 5.12 -7.35
CA LEU A 57 2.92 5.41 -6.29
C LEU A 57 2.78 4.24 -5.32
N CYS A 58 2.67 3.02 -5.84
CA CYS A 58 2.59 1.82 -5.02
C CYS A 58 3.83 1.70 -4.11
N VAL A 59 5.03 1.86 -4.67
CA VAL A 59 6.28 1.84 -3.90
C VAL A 59 6.27 2.91 -2.81
N THR A 60 5.93 4.16 -3.14
CA THR A 60 5.95 5.27 -2.17
C THR A 60 4.98 5.04 -1.01
N PHE A 61 3.75 4.62 -1.29
CA PHE A 61 2.76 4.35 -0.24
C PHE A 61 3.15 3.16 0.65
N TYR A 62 3.54 2.04 0.04
CA TYR A 62 3.96 0.86 0.81
C TYR A 62 5.22 1.14 1.62
N SER A 63 6.21 1.81 1.02
CA SER A 63 7.47 2.14 1.69
C SER A 63 7.33 3.23 2.75
N ALA A 64 6.29 4.07 2.68
CA ALA A 64 5.99 4.98 3.76
C ALA A 64 5.39 4.24 4.96
N ILE A 65 4.45 3.33 4.76
CA ILE A 65 3.61 2.79 5.82
C ILE A 65 4.19 1.52 6.45
N PHE A 66 4.65 0.56 5.65
CA PHE A 66 5.10 -0.73 6.18
C PHE A 66 6.38 -0.65 7.01
N PRO A 67 7.45 0.06 6.59
CA PRO A 67 8.63 0.26 7.43
C PRO A 67 8.30 0.94 8.75
N PHE A 68 7.46 1.98 8.73
CA PHE A 68 7.01 2.61 9.97
C PHE A 68 6.34 1.58 10.90
N ARG A 69 5.42 0.76 10.40
CA ARG A 69 4.72 -0.26 11.21
C ARG A 69 5.68 -1.29 11.83
N THR A 70 6.77 -1.60 11.16
CA THR A 70 7.81 -2.49 11.70
C THR A 70 8.43 -1.91 12.97
N PHE A 71 8.68 -0.62 13.01
CA PHE A 71 9.31 0.08 14.15
C PHE A 71 8.30 0.79 15.07
N ALA A 72 7.02 0.85 14.71
CA ALA A 72 6.02 1.68 15.37
C ALA A 72 5.92 1.43 16.88
N ILE A 73 5.85 0.17 17.31
CA ILE A 73 5.73 -0.17 18.73
C ILE A 73 6.95 0.35 19.52
N LYS A 74 8.16 0.13 18.99
CA LYS A 74 9.39 0.63 19.59
C LYS A 74 9.38 2.17 19.66
N PHE A 75 8.98 2.81 18.57
CA PHE A 75 8.86 4.27 18.49
C PHE A 75 7.89 4.82 19.54
N TYR A 76 6.68 4.28 19.64
CA TYR A 76 5.70 4.76 20.62
C TYR A 76 6.18 4.59 22.08
N MET A 77 6.83 3.46 22.36
CA MET A 77 7.36 3.21 23.71
C MET A 77 8.52 4.14 24.05
N GLN A 78 9.47 4.34 23.13
CA GLN A 78 10.69 5.10 23.40
C GLN A 78 10.51 6.61 23.20
N ALA A 79 9.78 7.04 22.18
CA ALA A 79 9.61 8.46 21.91
C ALA A 79 8.47 9.11 22.71
N HIS A 80 7.44 8.33 23.06
CA HIS A 80 6.25 8.85 23.74
C HIS A 80 5.99 8.23 25.10
N GLY A 81 6.85 7.35 25.61
CA GLY A 81 6.66 6.69 26.90
C GLY A 81 5.43 5.79 26.98
N ALA A 82 4.90 5.36 25.82
CA ALA A 82 3.69 4.54 25.76
C ALA A 82 3.91 3.14 26.36
N SER A 83 2.89 2.59 27.03
CA SER A 83 2.94 1.17 27.39
C SER A 83 2.91 0.30 26.13
N ARG A 84 3.38 -0.95 26.24
CA ARG A 84 3.38 -1.88 25.11
C ARG A 84 1.96 -2.18 24.61
N GLU A 85 1.00 -2.27 25.53
CA GLU A 85 -0.41 -2.48 25.19
C GLU A 85 -0.97 -1.30 24.41
N PHE A 86 -0.70 -0.07 24.87
CA PHE A 86 -1.16 1.14 24.18
C PHE A 86 -0.50 1.30 22.80
N ALA A 87 0.79 1.00 22.68
CA ALA A 87 1.47 0.97 21.39
C ALA A 87 0.86 -0.06 20.42
N GLY A 88 0.48 -1.23 20.93
CA GLY A 88 -0.25 -2.26 20.18
C GLY A 88 -1.63 -1.78 19.72
N GLN A 89 -2.38 -1.09 20.59
CA GLN A 89 -3.68 -0.50 20.26
C GLN A 89 -3.56 0.55 19.15
N LEU A 90 -2.55 1.43 19.19
CA LEU A 90 -2.30 2.41 18.14
C LEU A 90 -2.01 1.73 16.79
N ASN A 91 -1.17 0.68 16.78
CA ASN A 91 -0.88 -0.06 15.56
C ASN A 91 -2.13 -0.78 15.00
N SER A 92 -3.03 -1.24 15.87
CA SER A 92 -4.32 -1.82 15.49
C SER A 92 -5.30 -0.76 14.99
N ALA A 93 -5.32 0.43 15.58
CA ALA A 93 -6.20 1.53 15.17
C ALA A 93 -5.99 1.94 13.71
N LEU A 94 -4.73 1.89 13.21
CA LEU A 94 -4.41 2.09 11.80
C LEU A 94 -5.19 1.12 10.91
N ILE A 95 -5.14 -0.18 11.25
CA ILE A 95 -5.80 -1.22 10.47
C ILE A 95 -7.32 -1.08 10.53
N PHE A 96 -7.88 -0.79 11.70
CA PHE A 96 -9.33 -0.54 11.83
C PHE A 96 -9.78 0.66 11.01
N ALA A 97 -9.02 1.77 11.04
CA ALA A 97 -9.32 2.93 10.22
C ALA A 97 -9.29 2.58 8.72
N SER A 98 -8.29 1.82 8.27
CA SER A 98 -8.22 1.39 6.86
C SER A 98 -9.33 0.42 6.48
N MET A 99 -9.70 -0.50 7.37
CA MET A 99 -10.77 -1.46 7.13
C MET A 99 -12.13 -0.78 6.89
N ILE A 100 -12.40 0.31 7.62
CA ILE A 100 -13.63 1.11 7.44
C ILE A 100 -13.51 1.98 6.17
N ALA A 101 -12.36 2.62 5.97
CA ALA A 101 -12.16 3.56 4.87
C ALA A 101 -12.06 2.88 3.49
N THR A 102 -11.55 1.65 3.41
CA THR A 102 -11.38 0.92 2.12
C THR A 102 -12.68 0.77 1.34
N PRO A 103 -13.79 0.22 1.90
CA PRO A 103 -15.03 0.13 1.15
C PRO A 103 -15.63 1.50 0.80
N LEU A 104 -15.47 2.50 1.68
CA LEU A 104 -15.95 3.86 1.41
C LEU A 104 -15.23 4.48 0.20
N PHE A 105 -13.91 4.38 0.13
CA PHE A 105 -13.14 4.88 -1.00
C PHE A 105 -13.36 4.05 -2.26
N GLY A 106 -13.56 2.73 -2.15
CA GLY A 106 -13.93 1.88 -3.27
C GLY A 106 -15.24 2.35 -3.92
N LEU A 107 -16.31 2.48 -3.12
CA LEU A 107 -17.61 2.97 -3.57
C LEU A 107 -17.52 4.40 -4.14
N LEU A 108 -16.71 5.26 -3.52
CA LEU A 108 -16.50 6.63 -3.99
C LEU A 108 -15.81 6.64 -5.34
N ALA A 109 -14.74 5.83 -5.51
CA ALA A 109 -14.00 5.71 -6.75
C ALA A 109 -14.88 5.16 -7.90
N ASP A 110 -15.74 4.21 -7.60
CA ASP A 110 -16.65 3.65 -8.60
C ASP A 110 -17.73 4.67 -9.01
N LYS A 111 -18.22 5.47 -8.06
CA LYS A 111 -19.27 6.46 -8.33
C LYS A 111 -18.76 7.69 -9.09
N ILE A 112 -17.63 8.25 -8.68
CA ILE A 112 -17.16 9.54 -9.22
C ILE A 112 -15.93 9.43 -10.12
N GLY A 113 -15.30 8.25 -10.19
CA GLY A 113 -13.98 8.11 -10.82
C GLY A 113 -12.90 8.83 -10.03
N LYS A 114 -12.16 9.73 -10.68
CA LYS A 114 -11.13 10.59 -10.07
C LYS A 114 -10.08 9.83 -9.26
N ARG A 115 -9.71 8.63 -9.72
CA ARG A 115 -8.81 7.71 -9.02
C ARG A 115 -7.43 8.34 -8.78
N ALA A 116 -6.85 8.99 -9.79
CA ALA A 116 -5.55 9.68 -9.62
C ALA A 116 -5.66 10.86 -8.66
N SER A 117 -6.78 11.61 -8.68
CA SER A 117 -7.06 12.69 -7.73
C SER A 117 -7.15 12.18 -6.29
N MET A 118 -7.74 11.01 -6.06
CA MET A 118 -7.78 10.36 -4.74
C MET A 118 -6.39 9.89 -4.28
N MET A 119 -5.55 9.39 -5.18
CA MET A 119 -4.16 9.04 -4.88
C MET A 119 -3.35 10.30 -4.49
N MET A 120 -3.60 11.46 -5.13
CA MET A 120 -3.02 12.74 -4.70
C MET A 120 -3.43 13.10 -3.28
N PHE A 121 -4.71 12.96 -2.95
CA PHE A 121 -5.22 13.19 -1.60
C PHE A 121 -4.53 12.29 -0.57
N GLY A 122 -4.40 10.99 -0.84
CA GLY A 122 -3.70 10.06 0.04
C GLY A 122 -2.23 10.44 0.26
N SER A 123 -1.54 10.89 -0.79
CA SER A 123 -0.14 11.34 -0.70
C SER A 123 0.00 12.59 0.18
N ILE A 124 -0.95 13.54 0.08
CA ILE A 124 -1.00 14.73 0.95
C ILE A 124 -1.23 14.33 2.42
N LEU A 125 -2.06 13.32 2.67
CA LEU A 125 -2.30 12.85 4.04
C LEU A 125 -1.05 12.23 4.69
N ILE A 126 -0.24 11.49 3.93
CA ILE A 126 0.98 10.85 4.43
C ILE A 126 2.00 11.88 4.94
N LEU A 127 2.12 13.01 4.24
CA LEU A 127 3.15 14.02 4.53
C LEU A 127 3.10 14.55 5.98
N PRO A 128 1.98 15.08 6.50
CA PRO A 128 1.94 15.63 7.85
C PRO A 128 1.93 14.55 8.95
N VAL A 129 1.50 13.33 8.64
CA VAL A 129 1.32 12.28 9.65
C VAL A 129 2.61 12.03 10.45
N TYR A 130 3.73 11.85 9.79
CA TYR A 130 5.01 11.56 10.45
C TYR A 130 5.54 12.76 11.22
N LEU A 131 5.33 13.97 10.69
CA LEU A 131 5.71 15.21 11.37
C LEU A 131 4.85 15.43 12.62
N MET A 132 3.57 15.12 12.57
CA MET A 132 2.70 15.15 13.73
C MET A 132 3.15 14.16 14.82
N LEU A 133 3.58 12.96 14.42
CA LEU A 133 4.07 11.94 15.37
C LEU A 133 5.33 12.38 16.13
N VAL A 134 6.18 13.21 15.51
CA VAL A 134 7.45 13.66 16.14
C VAL A 134 7.29 14.99 16.84
N TYR A 135 6.60 15.95 16.24
CA TYR A 135 6.66 17.35 16.68
C TYR A 135 5.37 17.87 17.34
N SER A 136 4.25 17.16 17.23
CA SER A 136 3.01 17.63 17.81
C SER A 136 2.73 17.00 19.19
N GLY A 137 2.13 17.79 20.10
CA GLY A 137 1.61 17.30 21.37
C GLY A 137 0.18 16.75 21.29
N ILE A 138 -0.36 16.52 20.09
CA ILE A 138 -1.71 15.99 19.90
C ILE A 138 -1.77 14.49 20.19
N SER A 139 -2.98 13.98 20.44
CA SER A 139 -3.19 12.55 20.62
C SER A 139 -2.66 11.74 19.45
N LEU A 140 -1.87 10.69 19.72
CA LEU A 140 -1.29 9.79 18.72
C LEU A 140 -2.34 9.08 17.85
N TYR A 141 -3.57 8.95 18.33
CA TYR A 141 -4.66 8.39 17.52
C TYR A 141 -4.94 9.20 16.26
N PHE A 142 -4.83 10.53 16.32
CA PHE A 142 -5.16 11.38 15.18
C PHE A 142 -4.25 11.11 13.96
N PRO A 143 -2.92 11.21 14.04
CA PRO A 143 -2.05 10.89 12.90
C PRO A 143 -2.16 9.41 12.48
N ILE A 144 -2.39 8.48 13.41
CA ILE A 144 -2.54 7.07 13.10
C ILE A 144 -3.81 6.78 12.32
N ILE A 145 -4.93 7.40 12.67
CA ILE A 145 -6.19 7.28 11.92
C ILE A 145 -6.02 7.88 10.51
N LEU A 146 -5.37 9.05 10.38
CA LEU A 146 -5.06 9.64 9.07
C LEU A 146 -4.20 8.70 8.22
N MET A 147 -3.19 8.06 8.83
CA MET A 147 -2.37 7.05 8.15
C MET A 147 -3.21 5.85 7.69
N GLY A 148 -4.14 5.38 8.51
CA GLY A 148 -5.07 4.31 8.15
C GLY A 148 -5.98 4.69 6.96
N ILE A 149 -6.46 5.93 6.94
CA ILE A 149 -7.23 6.47 5.82
C ILE A 149 -6.37 6.52 4.55
N ALA A 150 -5.14 7.03 4.62
CA ALA A 150 -4.22 7.04 3.49
C ALA A 150 -3.91 5.60 3.00
N PHE A 151 -3.70 4.67 3.93
CA PHE A 151 -3.44 3.26 3.61
C PHE A 151 -4.60 2.59 2.86
N SER A 152 -5.84 2.95 3.19
CA SER A 152 -7.04 2.36 2.56
C SER A 152 -7.13 2.62 1.05
N LEU A 153 -6.49 3.69 0.56
CA LEU A 153 -6.47 4.04 -0.87
C LEU A 153 -5.68 3.02 -1.71
N ILE A 154 -4.75 2.27 -1.10
CA ILE A 154 -3.97 1.25 -1.80
C ILE A 154 -4.89 0.13 -2.33
N PRO A 155 -5.58 -0.64 -1.48
CA PRO A 155 -6.45 -1.71 -1.95
C PRO A 155 -7.71 -1.20 -2.66
N ALA A 156 -8.23 -0.03 -2.25
CA ALA A 156 -9.47 0.50 -2.81
C ALA A 156 -9.31 1.09 -4.22
N ILE A 157 -8.17 1.69 -4.52
CA ILE A 157 -8.01 2.50 -5.73
C ILE A 157 -6.79 2.09 -6.53
N MET A 158 -5.62 2.00 -5.90
CA MET A 158 -4.34 1.85 -6.61
C MET A 158 -4.25 0.51 -7.34
N TRP A 159 -4.50 -0.61 -6.65
CA TRP A 159 -4.47 -1.93 -7.26
C TRP A 159 -5.54 -2.10 -8.36
N PRO A 160 -6.81 -1.74 -8.14
CA PRO A 160 -7.82 -1.82 -9.20
C PRO A 160 -7.51 -0.94 -10.42
N SER A 161 -6.81 0.18 -10.22
CA SER A 161 -6.46 1.08 -11.34
C SER A 161 -5.54 0.46 -12.38
N VAL A 162 -4.74 -0.54 -12.02
CA VAL A 162 -3.88 -1.25 -12.98
C VAL A 162 -4.68 -1.90 -14.10
N ALA A 163 -5.88 -2.43 -13.80
CA ALA A 163 -6.74 -3.06 -14.80
C ALA A 163 -7.29 -2.09 -15.86
N TYR A 164 -7.29 -0.79 -15.57
CA TYR A 164 -7.66 0.24 -16.55
C TYR A 164 -6.50 0.58 -17.50
N LEU A 165 -5.25 0.48 -17.02
CA LEU A 165 -4.05 0.91 -17.74
C LEU A 165 -3.42 -0.17 -18.59
N VAL A 166 -3.73 -1.42 -18.30
CA VAL A 166 -3.04 -2.57 -18.90
C VAL A 166 -4.06 -3.47 -19.61
N LYS A 167 -3.71 -3.92 -20.81
CA LYS A 167 -4.52 -4.90 -21.54
C LYS A 167 -4.67 -6.19 -20.75
N GLN A 168 -5.83 -6.82 -20.82
CA GLN A 168 -6.19 -8.02 -20.05
C GLN A 168 -5.13 -9.13 -20.18
N ASN A 169 -4.59 -9.37 -21.37
CA ASN A 169 -3.58 -10.39 -21.64
C ASN A 169 -2.19 -10.10 -21.02
N ARG A 170 -1.96 -8.96 -20.36
CA ARG A 170 -0.72 -8.59 -19.68
C ARG A 170 -0.92 -8.26 -18.21
N LEU A 171 -2.13 -8.43 -17.72
CA LEU A 171 -2.50 -8.00 -16.38
C LEU A 171 -1.74 -8.77 -15.30
N GLY A 172 -1.55 -10.09 -15.48
CA GLY A 172 -0.75 -10.94 -14.59
C GLY A 172 0.71 -10.48 -14.51
N THR A 173 1.35 -10.17 -15.66
CA THR A 173 2.71 -9.60 -15.71
C THR A 173 2.77 -8.24 -15.01
N ALA A 174 1.79 -7.36 -15.21
CA ALA A 174 1.74 -6.04 -14.60
C ALA A 174 1.67 -6.13 -13.06
N TYR A 175 0.78 -6.95 -12.52
CA TYR A 175 0.65 -7.16 -11.08
C TYR A 175 1.91 -7.80 -10.47
N SER A 176 2.54 -8.75 -11.17
CA SER A 176 3.77 -9.39 -10.70
C SER A 176 4.92 -8.39 -10.61
N ILE A 177 5.10 -7.53 -11.62
CA ILE A 177 6.12 -6.47 -11.64
C ILE A 177 5.85 -5.45 -10.54
N MET A 178 4.63 -4.97 -10.43
CA MET A 178 4.23 -4.02 -9.40
C MET A 178 4.51 -4.56 -8.00
N SER A 179 4.17 -5.85 -7.75
CA SER A 179 4.45 -6.53 -6.48
C SER A 179 5.94 -6.66 -6.21
N LEU A 180 6.73 -7.05 -7.21
CA LEU A 180 8.18 -7.20 -7.07
C LEU A 180 8.85 -5.87 -6.69
N ILE A 181 8.58 -4.82 -7.47
CA ILE A 181 9.17 -3.49 -7.24
C ILE A 181 8.72 -2.91 -5.91
N GLN A 182 7.45 -3.11 -5.54
CA GLN A 182 6.90 -2.73 -4.24
C GLN A 182 7.67 -3.39 -3.09
N GLN A 183 7.93 -4.70 -3.16
CA GLN A 183 8.65 -5.43 -2.10
C GLN A 183 10.12 -4.99 -1.99
N LEU A 184 10.77 -4.73 -3.12
CA LEU A 184 12.11 -4.15 -3.13
C LEU A 184 12.13 -2.76 -2.47
N GLY A 185 11.12 -1.93 -2.74
CA GLY A 185 10.96 -0.64 -2.08
C GLY A 185 10.77 -0.78 -0.57
N VAL A 186 9.85 -1.63 -0.13
CA VAL A 186 9.60 -1.89 1.30
C VAL A 186 10.88 -2.39 1.99
N PHE A 187 11.62 -3.30 1.37
CA PHE A 187 12.91 -3.78 1.89
C PHE A 187 13.92 -2.63 2.05
N ALA A 188 14.12 -1.84 0.99
CA ALA A 188 15.08 -0.73 1.02
C ALA A 188 14.73 0.31 2.08
N PHE A 189 13.46 0.67 2.23
CA PHE A 189 13.02 1.65 3.22
C PHE A 189 12.98 1.09 4.66
N ASN A 190 12.76 -0.21 4.87
CA ASN A 190 12.98 -0.82 6.18
C ASN A 190 14.45 -0.72 6.61
N TYR A 191 15.37 -1.03 5.70
CA TYR A 191 16.80 -0.90 5.95
C TYR A 191 17.18 0.56 6.21
N LEU A 192 16.73 1.48 5.37
CA LEU A 192 17.00 2.90 5.49
C LEU A 192 16.47 3.50 6.80
N LEU A 193 15.27 3.11 7.22
CA LEU A 193 14.66 3.56 8.47
C LEU A 193 15.43 3.00 9.69
N GLY A 194 15.81 1.72 9.68
CA GLY A 194 16.65 1.13 10.71
C GLY A 194 17.99 1.84 10.81
N TRP A 195 18.68 2.00 9.69
CA TRP A 195 19.95 2.72 9.61
C TRP A 195 19.83 4.18 10.10
N SER A 196 18.78 4.90 9.73
CA SER A 196 18.56 6.28 10.18
C SER A 196 18.36 6.37 11.70
N ASN A 197 17.64 5.41 12.28
CA ASN A 197 17.44 5.35 13.74
C ASN A 197 18.74 5.04 14.48
N ASP A 198 19.57 4.14 13.93
CA ASP A 198 20.85 3.76 14.53
C ASP A 198 21.86 4.92 14.50
N ILE A 199 22.03 5.57 13.35
CA ILE A 199 22.98 6.69 13.20
C ILE A 199 22.56 7.93 13.98
N SER A 200 21.26 8.14 14.16
CA SER A 200 20.70 9.24 14.96
C SER A 200 20.66 8.92 16.47
N GLY A 201 21.05 7.72 16.88
CA GLY A 201 21.01 7.28 18.27
C GLY A 201 19.59 7.28 18.86
N ALA A 202 18.59 6.88 18.05
CA ALA A 202 17.19 6.89 18.45
C ALA A 202 16.92 5.90 19.61
N SER A 203 16.53 6.43 20.78
CA SER A 203 16.30 5.66 21.99
C SER A 203 15.31 6.37 22.91
N ALA A 204 15.04 5.80 24.08
CA ALA A 204 14.23 6.45 25.12
C ALA A 204 14.92 7.68 25.72
N GLU A 205 16.25 7.69 25.76
CA GLU A 205 17.08 8.81 26.22
C GLU A 205 17.24 9.89 25.14
N ASN A 206 17.08 9.53 23.87
CA ASN A 206 17.12 10.42 22.70
C ASN A 206 15.92 10.22 21.78
N PRO A 207 14.70 10.63 22.18
CA PRO A 207 13.49 10.52 21.34
C PRO A 207 13.59 11.31 20.03
N GLY A 208 14.35 12.42 20.03
CA GLY A 208 14.60 13.23 18.82
C GLY A 208 15.34 12.49 17.70
N GLY A 209 16.05 11.41 18.03
CA GLY A 209 16.73 10.56 17.04
C GLY A 209 15.80 9.92 16.03
N TYR A 210 14.52 9.74 16.35
CA TYR A 210 13.51 9.23 15.40
C TYR A 210 13.13 10.23 14.30
N ALA A 211 13.42 11.51 14.48
CA ALA A 211 12.99 12.56 13.56
C ALA A 211 13.53 12.35 12.14
N MET A 212 14.78 11.92 11.98
CA MET A 212 15.39 11.67 10.67
C MET A 212 14.61 10.62 9.87
N GLY A 213 14.28 9.49 10.50
CA GLY A 213 13.48 8.43 9.88
C GLY A 213 12.09 8.91 9.48
N MET A 214 11.44 9.71 10.33
CA MET A 214 10.10 10.25 10.04
C MET A 214 10.12 11.27 8.89
N TRP A 215 11.16 12.08 8.76
CA TRP A 215 11.35 12.94 7.59
C TRP A 215 11.53 12.15 6.30
N ILE A 216 12.32 11.06 6.32
CA ILE A 216 12.49 10.16 5.17
C ILE A 216 11.12 9.64 4.72
N LEU A 217 10.28 9.18 5.65
CA LEU A 217 8.95 8.69 5.32
C LEU A 217 7.99 9.80 4.85
N SER A 218 8.08 11.02 5.42
CA SER A 218 7.29 12.18 4.98
C SER A 218 7.61 12.57 3.53
N ILE A 219 8.87 12.52 3.13
CA ILE A 219 9.31 12.84 1.76
C ILE A 219 8.65 11.91 0.74
N LEU A 220 8.38 10.65 1.10
CA LEU A 220 7.64 9.74 0.23
C LEU A 220 6.24 10.25 -0.11
N GLY A 221 5.59 10.97 0.81
CA GLY A 221 4.33 11.65 0.53
C GLY A 221 4.45 12.71 -0.57
N ILE A 222 5.57 13.45 -0.60
CA ILE A 222 5.84 14.44 -1.66
C ILE A 222 6.08 13.75 -2.99
N ILE A 223 6.91 12.69 -3.00
CA ILE A 223 7.17 11.90 -4.21
C ILE A 223 5.86 11.30 -4.73
N GLY A 224 5.07 10.70 -3.85
CA GLY A 224 3.76 10.15 -4.20
C GLY A 224 2.83 11.22 -4.80
N PHE A 225 2.79 12.42 -4.23
CA PHE A 225 1.98 13.51 -4.75
C PHE A 225 2.40 13.92 -6.17
N ILE A 226 3.71 14.02 -6.43
CA ILE A 226 4.24 14.36 -7.76
C ILE A 226 3.79 13.31 -8.79
N PHE A 227 3.96 12.02 -8.49
CA PHE A 227 3.58 10.96 -9.42
C PHE A 227 2.07 10.80 -9.59
N ALA A 228 1.28 11.06 -8.54
CA ALA A 228 -0.18 11.11 -8.64
C ALA A 228 -0.64 12.30 -9.50
N TYR A 229 0.04 13.44 -9.40
CA TYR A 229 -0.23 14.59 -10.25
C TYR A 229 0.13 14.31 -11.73
N LEU A 230 1.27 13.67 -11.98
CA LEU A 230 1.68 13.26 -13.32
C LEU A 230 0.70 12.25 -13.93
N LEU A 231 0.26 11.27 -13.14
CA LEU A 231 -0.77 10.31 -13.54
C LEU A 231 -2.07 11.03 -13.89
N ARG A 232 -2.54 11.94 -13.03
CA ARG A 232 -3.75 12.72 -13.30
C ARG A 232 -3.63 13.56 -14.56
N LYS A 233 -2.45 14.15 -14.80
CA LYS A 233 -2.20 14.95 -16.00
C LYS A 233 -2.28 14.10 -17.28
N GLU A 234 -1.69 12.91 -17.26
CA GLU A 234 -1.74 11.97 -18.38
C GLU A 234 -3.17 11.51 -18.64
N GLU A 235 -3.92 11.15 -17.59
CA GLU A 235 -5.30 10.65 -17.65
C GLU A 235 -6.34 11.73 -18.01
N ASN A 236 -5.99 13.01 -17.98
CA ASN A 236 -6.78 14.11 -18.52
C ASN A 236 -6.31 14.53 -19.94
N GLY A 237 -5.34 13.83 -20.50
CA GLY A 237 -4.78 14.08 -21.83
C GLY A 237 -5.45 13.24 -22.93
N PRO A 238 -4.87 13.24 -24.14
CA PRO A 238 -5.42 12.49 -25.28
C PRO A 238 -5.33 10.96 -25.13
N ASN A 239 -4.45 10.46 -24.27
CA ASN A 239 -4.21 9.03 -24.02
C ASN A 239 -4.87 8.61 -22.70
N ASP A 240 -6.08 9.06 -22.41
CA ASP A 240 -6.78 8.70 -21.18
C ASP A 240 -7.26 7.24 -21.20
N HIS A 241 -7.12 6.55 -20.07
CA HIS A 241 -7.61 5.18 -19.85
C HIS A 241 -8.89 5.14 -19.04
N GLY A 242 -9.46 6.30 -18.70
CA GLY A 242 -10.71 6.41 -17.96
C GLY A 242 -10.57 6.41 -16.43
N LEU A 243 -9.37 6.51 -15.86
CA LEU A 243 -9.17 6.55 -14.40
C LEU A 243 -9.87 7.72 -13.71
N GLU A 244 -10.00 8.83 -14.40
CA GLU A 244 -10.67 10.05 -13.89
C GLU A 244 -12.18 10.05 -14.17
N LYS A 245 -12.70 9.07 -14.91
CA LYS A 245 -14.12 8.95 -15.26
C LYS A 245 -14.82 7.98 -14.31
N GLY A 246 -15.98 8.36 -13.77
CA GLY A 246 -16.84 7.47 -13.00
C GLY A 246 -17.52 6.43 -13.90
N MET A 247 -18.00 5.33 -13.31
CA MET A 247 -18.82 4.39 -14.04
C MET A 247 -20.06 5.10 -14.62
N LYS A 248 -20.23 5.04 -15.94
CA LYS A 248 -21.52 5.40 -16.55
C LYS A 248 -22.54 4.37 -16.08
N ARG A 249 -23.57 4.81 -15.36
CA ARG A 249 -24.75 3.98 -15.14
C ARG A 249 -25.46 3.91 -16.49
N GLU A 250 -25.41 2.76 -17.14
CA GLU A 250 -26.34 2.39 -18.21
C GLU A 250 -27.72 2.10 -17.62
#